data_da69c81ffa16c2b108c4d20966043e6b
#
_entry.id   da69c81ffa16c2b108c4d20966043e6b
#
_cell.length_a   1.000
_cell.length_b   1.000
_cell.length_c   1.000
_cell.angle_alpha   90.00
_cell.angle_beta   90.00
_cell.angle_gamma   90.00
#
_symmetry.space_group_name_H-M   'P 1'
#
loop_
_entity.id
_entity.type
_entity.pdbx_description
1 polymer ?
#
loop_
_entity_poly.entity_id
_entity_poly.type
_entity_poly.pdbx_seq_one_letter_code
_entity_poly.pdbx_strand_id
1 'polypeptide(L)'
;MQEQRTASQCARCAGFMLRCSPMNSIEDFVRAIPKAELHLHIEGTLEPEMVFDLARKHGIALPYPSVEALREAYRFSDLQSFLDVYYAGAGVLRDESDFHALTSAYLHRAHADGVVHVEVFFDPQTHTARGVPLEVVIGGIRRALTDTGRALGISHRLILCFLRHLSADEAMKTLEQALPYADAISAVGLDSSEAGHPPKKFASVFERARIEGFVTVAHAGEEGPPDYISEALDLLQVKRIDHGVRCEEDPDLVARLARERVPLTVCPLSNVKLRVFDRMQDHNLKRLLERGLCVTVNSDDPAYFGGYIAENYLAVYRALGLQRGDIAQLASNSIEASFLPPAEKESWLAKIRALANGV
;
A
#
# COMPACT_ATOMS: atom_id res chain seq x y z
N MET A 1 -2.43 51.75 -59.63
CA MET A 1 -1.94 50.46 -60.17
C MET A 1 -1.60 49.63 -58.97
N GLN A 2 -2.50 48.73 -58.76
CA GLN A 2 -2.27 47.26 -58.61
C GLN A 2 -1.57 46.90 -57.32
N GLU A 3 -1.96 45.93 -56.53
CA GLU A 3 -3.15 45.04 -56.58
C GLU A 3 -3.15 44.31 -55.23
N GLN A 4 -4.29 44.03 -54.79
CA GLN A 4 -4.66 43.06 -53.75
C GLN A 4 -3.89 41.75 -53.86
N ARG A 5 -3.51 41.17 -52.73
CA ARG A 5 -3.68 39.73 -52.51
C ARG A 5 -3.94 39.44 -51.02
N THR A 6 -5.11 39.09 -50.78
CA THR A 6 -5.70 38.30 -49.69
C THR A 6 -5.10 36.91 -49.65
N ALA A 7 -4.97 36.34 -48.46
CA ALA A 7 -5.37 34.99 -48.12
C ALA A 7 -4.70 34.62 -46.79
N SER A 8 -5.46 34.55 -45.72
CA SER A 8 -6.07 33.31 -45.25
C SER A 8 -5.06 32.19 -45.13
N GLN A 9 -4.43 32.07 -43.93
CA GLN A 9 -4.06 30.77 -43.42
C GLN A 9 -4.62 30.60 -42.01
N CYS A 10 -5.88 30.15 -42.05
CA CYS A 10 -6.59 29.66 -40.88
C CYS A 10 -5.91 28.43 -40.31
N ALA A 11 -5.75 28.49 -39.03
CA ALA A 11 -5.29 27.46 -38.13
C ALA A 11 -5.78 26.06 -38.50
N ARG A 12 -4.88 25.13 -38.57
CA ARG A 12 -5.14 23.73 -38.29
C ARG A 12 -4.71 23.44 -36.86
N CYS A 13 -5.60 23.67 -35.90
CA CYS A 13 -5.60 22.98 -34.64
C CYS A 13 -5.89 21.50 -34.94
N ALA A 14 -4.86 20.72 -35.18
CA ALA A 14 -4.96 19.29 -35.17
C ALA A 14 -5.19 18.88 -33.71
N GLY A 15 -6.44 18.70 -33.33
CA GLY A 15 -6.80 18.00 -32.13
C GLY A 15 -6.13 16.63 -32.15
N PHE A 16 -5.19 16.43 -31.26
CA PHE A 16 -4.64 15.12 -30.94
C PHE A 16 -5.76 14.35 -30.22
N MET A 17 -6.71 13.79 -30.99
CA MET A 17 -7.55 12.72 -30.50
C MET A 17 -6.60 11.55 -30.22
N LEU A 18 -6.21 11.37 -28.95
CA LEU A 18 -5.73 10.09 -28.46
C LEU A 18 -6.77 9.05 -28.89
N ARG A 19 -6.48 8.33 -29.96
CA ARG A 19 -7.21 7.11 -30.29
C ARG A 19 -6.95 6.16 -29.14
N CYS A 20 -7.92 6.01 -28.24
CA CYS A 20 -7.97 4.85 -27.36
C CYS A 20 -7.95 3.62 -28.26
N SER A 21 -6.80 2.99 -28.40
CA SER A 21 -6.75 1.63 -28.89
C SER A 21 -7.68 0.81 -28.00
N PRO A 22 -8.49 -0.11 -28.53
CA PRO A 22 -9.32 -0.94 -27.68
C PRO A 22 -8.41 -1.66 -26.69
N MET A 23 -8.72 -1.58 -25.39
CA MET A 23 -8.02 -2.31 -24.34
C MET A 23 -8.27 -3.80 -24.54
N ASN A 24 -7.41 -4.45 -25.37
CA ASN A 24 -7.62 -5.80 -25.85
C ASN A 24 -7.12 -6.86 -24.86
N SER A 25 -6.28 -6.49 -23.90
CA SER A 25 -5.73 -7.41 -22.91
C SER A 25 -6.21 -7.09 -21.49
N ILE A 26 -6.18 -8.07 -20.62
CA ILE A 26 -6.44 -7.86 -19.19
C ILE A 26 -5.33 -7.04 -18.55
N GLU A 27 -4.11 -7.18 -19.01
CA GLU A 27 -2.95 -6.40 -18.57
C GLU A 27 -3.18 -4.91 -18.80
N ASP A 28 -3.62 -4.52 -19.99
CA ASP A 28 -3.93 -3.13 -20.33
C ASP A 28 -5.07 -2.60 -19.44
N PHE A 29 -6.09 -3.42 -19.21
CA PHE A 29 -7.22 -3.05 -18.35
C PHE A 29 -6.78 -2.83 -16.90
N VAL A 30 -6.00 -3.76 -16.35
CA VAL A 30 -5.49 -3.67 -14.97
C VAL A 30 -4.64 -2.41 -14.80
N ARG A 31 -3.80 -2.05 -15.78
CA ARG A 31 -2.98 -0.84 -15.71
C ARG A 31 -3.77 0.45 -15.95
N ALA A 32 -4.84 0.40 -16.73
CA ALA A 32 -5.64 1.58 -17.06
C ALA A 32 -6.73 1.90 -16.03
N ILE A 33 -7.27 0.89 -15.32
CA ILE A 33 -8.35 1.11 -14.36
C ILE A 33 -7.82 1.87 -13.13
N PRO A 34 -8.43 3.03 -12.77
CA PRO A 34 -8.03 3.76 -11.57
C PRO A 34 -8.20 2.89 -10.32
N LYS A 35 -7.22 2.91 -9.45
CA LYS A 35 -7.25 2.20 -8.17
C LYS A 35 -6.50 2.97 -7.11
N ALA A 36 -6.83 2.73 -5.84
CA ALA A 36 -6.04 3.17 -4.71
C ALA A 36 -5.16 2.00 -4.22
N GLU A 37 -3.96 2.30 -3.76
CA GLU A 37 -3.11 1.38 -3.02
C GLU A 37 -3.12 1.80 -1.55
N LEU A 38 -3.66 0.95 -0.69
CA LEU A 38 -4.01 1.25 0.69
C LEU A 38 -3.15 0.50 1.71
N HIS A 39 -2.29 -0.40 1.23
CA HIS A 39 -1.44 -1.25 2.04
C HIS A 39 -0.10 -1.43 1.32
N LEU A 40 0.82 -0.56 1.68
CA LEU A 40 2.19 -0.57 1.17
C LEU A 40 3.10 0.01 2.23
N HIS A 41 4.11 -0.75 2.63
CA HIS A 41 5.21 -0.27 3.47
C HIS A 41 6.25 0.40 2.57
N ILE A 42 6.60 1.66 2.88
CA ILE A 42 7.54 2.39 2.02
C ILE A 42 8.92 1.73 2.00
N GLU A 43 9.35 1.19 3.13
CA GLU A 43 10.59 0.44 3.26
C GLU A 43 10.59 -0.83 2.40
N GLY A 44 9.39 -1.42 2.20
CA GLY A 44 9.15 -2.60 1.36
C GLY A 44 9.25 -2.35 -0.14
N THR A 45 9.40 -1.08 -0.54
CA THR A 45 9.65 -0.69 -1.93
C THR A 45 11.15 -0.59 -2.27
N LEU A 46 12.01 -0.87 -1.29
CA LEU A 46 13.46 -0.76 -1.41
C LEU A 46 14.04 -1.89 -2.27
N GLU A 47 14.16 -1.65 -3.55
CA GLU A 47 14.70 -2.60 -4.53
C GLU A 47 16.18 -2.92 -4.25
N PRO A 48 16.64 -4.16 -4.50
CA PRO A 48 18.01 -4.57 -4.24
C PRO A 48 19.08 -3.65 -4.85
N GLU A 49 18.84 -3.10 -6.03
CA GLU A 49 19.75 -2.13 -6.66
C GLU A 49 19.91 -0.88 -5.81
N MET A 50 18.79 -0.34 -5.30
CA MET A 50 18.81 0.84 -4.45
C MET A 50 19.48 0.54 -3.10
N VAL A 51 19.31 -0.65 -2.53
CA VAL A 51 20.05 -1.10 -1.33
C VAL A 51 21.56 -0.97 -1.56
N PHE A 52 22.06 -1.48 -2.69
CA PHE A 52 23.50 -1.42 -3.01
C PHE A 52 23.99 0.00 -3.29
N ASP A 53 23.20 0.83 -3.95
CA ASP A 53 23.54 2.22 -4.23
C ASP A 53 23.62 3.06 -2.95
N LEU A 54 22.63 2.91 -2.06
CA LEU A 54 22.60 3.59 -0.76
C LEU A 54 23.69 3.07 0.19
N ALA A 55 23.94 1.77 0.20
CA ALA A 55 25.06 1.19 0.97
C ALA A 55 26.40 1.78 0.53
N ARG A 56 26.62 1.94 -0.79
CA ARG A 56 27.82 2.59 -1.34
C ARG A 56 27.88 4.07 -0.95
N LYS A 57 26.75 4.80 -1.04
CA LYS A 57 26.66 6.21 -0.63
C LYS A 57 27.08 6.40 0.82
N HIS A 58 26.66 5.52 1.71
CA HIS A 58 26.89 5.64 3.15
C HIS A 58 28.09 4.82 3.68
N GLY A 59 28.83 4.15 2.81
CA GLY A 59 29.96 3.31 3.20
C GLY A 59 29.56 2.12 4.09
N ILE A 60 28.37 1.58 3.87
CA ILE A 60 27.83 0.44 4.63
C ILE A 60 28.24 -0.87 3.94
N ALA A 61 28.85 -1.78 4.70
CA ALA A 61 29.12 -3.12 4.23
C ALA A 61 27.84 -3.97 4.28
N LEU A 62 27.43 -4.51 3.14
CA LEU A 62 26.30 -5.44 3.07
C LEU A 62 26.77 -6.89 3.27
N PRO A 63 25.96 -7.76 3.88
CA PRO A 63 26.28 -9.18 4.02
C PRO A 63 26.15 -9.97 2.70
N TYR A 64 25.73 -9.32 1.62
CA TYR A 64 25.52 -9.90 0.31
C TYR A 64 26.56 -9.39 -0.69
N PRO A 65 27.18 -10.27 -1.50
CA PRO A 65 28.24 -9.88 -2.43
C PRO A 65 27.72 -9.17 -3.70
N SER A 66 26.44 -9.34 -4.05
CA SER A 66 25.83 -8.74 -5.24
C SER A 66 24.31 -8.56 -5.09
N VAL A 67 23.72 -7.79 -6.00
CA VAL A 67 22.27 -7.60 -6.12
C VAL A 67 21.54 -8.94 -6.32
N GLU A 68 22.10 -9.83 -7.12
CA GLU A 68 21.54 -11.16 -7.40
C GLU A 68 21.54 -12.02 -6.13
N ALA A 69 22.62 -11.98 -5.34
CA ALA A 69 22.69 -12.70 -4.08
C ALA A 69 21.66 -12.19 -3.06
N LEU A 70 21.41 -10.89 -3.03
CA LEU A 70 20.34 -10.32 -2.20
C LEU A 70 18.96 -10.77 -2.69
N ARG A 71 18.69 -10.78 -4.00
CA ARG A 71 17.41 -11.31 -4.54
C ARG A 71 17.22 -12.79 -4.24
N GLU A 72 18.27 -13.58 -4.27
CA GLU A 72 18.21 -15.00 -3.90
C GLU A 72 17.87 -15.20 -2.42
N ALA A 73 18.25 -14.27 -1.54
CA ALA A 73 17.91 -14.29 -0.13
C ALA A 73 16.41 -14.02 0.13
N TYR A 74 15.66 -13.49 -0.84
CA TYR A 74 14.21 -13.27 -0.74
C TYR A 74 13.40 -14.56 -0.88
N ARG A 75 13.84 -15.62 -0.21
CA ARG A 75 13.16 -16.92 -0.11
C ARG A 75 12.72 -17.14 1.33
N PHE A 76 11.56 -16.62 1.64
CA PHE A 76 11.03 -16.65 3.00
C PHE A 76 10.28 -17.95 3.28
N SER A 77 10.31 -18.40 4.53
CA SER A 77 9.55 -19.54 5.04
C SER A 77 8.31 -19.10 5.83
N ASP A 78 8.34 -17.89 6.35
CA ASP A 78 7.35 -17.28 7.23
C ASP A 78 7.59 -15.77 7.35
N LEU A 79 6.70 -15.07 8.06
CA LEU A 79 6.79 -13.64 8.29
C LEU A 79 8.09 -13.25 9.01
N GLN A 80 8.55 -14.03 10.02
CA GLN A 80 9.76 -13.67 10.76
C GLN A 80 11.02 -13.69 9.89
N SER A 81 11.18 -14.70 9.03
CA SER A 81 12.30 -14.80 8.10
C SER A 81 12.35 -13.65 7.08
N PHE A 82 11.18 -13.10 6.72
CA PHE A 82 11.08 -11.89 5.92
C PHE A 82 11.53 -10.66 6.72
N LEU A 83 10.98 -10.46 7.92
CA LEU A 83 11.28 -9.29 8.75
C LEU A 83 12.79 -9.16 9.06
N ASP A 84 13.50 -10.27 9.24
CA ASP A 84 14.94 -10.26 9.48
C ASP A 84 15.71 -9.65 8.30
N VAL A 85 15.33 -9.95 7.07
CA VAL A 85 15.93 -9.38 5.85
C VAL A 85 15.45 -7.94 5.62
N TYR A 86 14.18 -7.66 5.87
CA TYR A 86 13.56 -6.34 5.71
C TYR A 86 14.23 -5.28 6.61
N TYR A 87 14.35 -5.56 7.91
CA TYR A 87 14.99 -4.62 8.85
C TYR A 87 16.47 -4.43 8.55
N ALA A 88 17.18 -5.48 8.11
CA ALA A 88 18.56 -5.37 7.67
C ALA A 88 18.69 -4.50 6.43
N GLY A 89 17.80 -4.67 5.44
CA GLY A 89 17.73 -3.87 4.22
C GLY A 89 17.46 -2.39 4.51
N ALA A 90 16.46 -2.08 5.35
CA ALA A 90 16.14 -0.72 5.77
C ALA A 90 17.31 0.03 6.41
N GLY A 91 18.35 -0.71 6.87
CA GLY A 91 19.57 -0.17 7.47
C GLY A 91 20.35 0.82 6.60
N VAL A 92 20.16 0.81 5.27
CA VAL A 92 20.83 1.73 4.34
C VAL A 92 20.19 3.11 4.25
N LEU A 93 18.94 3.25 4.71
CA LEU A 93 18.21 4.53 4.74
C LEU A 93 18.71 5.38 5.90
N ARG A 94 19.37 6.52 5.63
CA ARG A 94 20.08 7.32 6.63
C ARG A 94 19.72 8.79 6.64
N ASP A 95 19.48 9.38 5.48
CA ASP A 95 19.20 10.81 5.35
C ASP A 95 17.90 11.08 4.59
N GLU A 96 17.41 12.30 4.66
CA GLU A 96 16.15 12.72 4.05
C GLU A 96 16.11 12.45 2.54
N SER A 97 17.27 12.54 1.86
CA SER A 97 17.34 12.28 0.42
C SER A 97 17.13 10.82 0.06
N ASP A 98 17.45 9.88 0.96
CA ASP A 98 17.22 8.46 0.76
C ASP A 98 15.72 8.14 0.78
N PHE A 99 15.00 8.62 1.80
CA PHE A 99 13.55 8.47 1.91
C PHE A 99 12.81 9.15 0.76
N HIS A 100 13.30 10.33 0.35
CA HIS A 100 12.74 11.01 -0.82
C HIS A 100 12.95 10.20 -2.11
N ALA A 101 14.14 9.68 -2.35
CA ALA A 101 14.44 8.89 -3.54
C ALA A 101 13.63 7.59 -3.59
N LEU A 102 13.54 6.88 -2.46
CA LEU A 102 12.75 5.66 -2.30
C LEU A 102 11.27 5.93 -2.63
N THR A 103 10.68 6.91 -1.96
CA THR A 103 9.26 7.24 -2.14
C THR A 103 8.96 7.73 -3.56
N SER A 104 9.86 8.51 -4.16
CA SER A 104 9.71 8.95 -5.55
C SER A 104 9.76 7.79 -6.54
N ALA A 105 10.68 6.83 -6.34
CA ALA A 105 10.78 5.64 -7.18
C ALA A 105 9.49 4.80 -7.12
N TYR A 106 8.95 4.60 -5.91
CA TYR A 106 7.66 3.94 -5.72
C TYR A 106 6.53 4.65 -6.47
N LEU A 107 6.39 5.97 -6.31
CA LEU A 107 5.32 6.74 -6.95
C LEU A 107 5.33 6.64 -8.48
N HIS A 108 6.51 6.57 -9.10
CA HIS A 108 6.61 6.32 -10.54
C HIS A 108 6.10 4.93 -10.94
N ARG A 109 6.36 3.90 -10.12
CA ARG A 109 5.82 2.55 -10.35
C ARG A 109 4.31 2.53 -10.16
N ALA A 110 3.80 3.11 -9.08
CA ALA A 110 2.38 3.21 -8.80
C ALA A 110 1.61 3.92 -9.93
N HIS A 111 2.17 5.03 -10.44
CA HIS A 111 1.61 5.75 -11.59
C HIS A 111 1.53 4.87 -12.85
N ALA A 112 2.60 4.14 -13.17
CA ALA A 112 2.63 3.23 -14.32
C ALA A 112 1.60 2.09 -14.20
N ASP A 113 1.19 1.74 -12.99
CA ASP A 113 0.19 0.73 -12.67
C ASP A 113 -1.23 1.28 -12.55
N GLY A 114 -1.44 2.59 -12.81
CA GLY A 114 -2.76 3.23 -12.78
C GLY A 114 -3.27 3.58 -11.38
N VAL A 115 -2.38 3.67 -10.40
CA VAL A 115 -2.71 4.14 -9.05
C VAL A 115 -2.97 5.64 -9.07
N VAL A 116 -4.07 6.07 -8.45
CA VAL A 116 -4.50 7.47 -8.36
C VAL A 116 -4.46 8.03 -6.95
N HIS A 117 -4.36 7.15 -5.97
CA HIS A 117 -4.27 7.47 -4.54
C HIS A 117 -3.46 6.42 -3.81
N VAL A 118 -2.61 6.85 -2.89
CA VAL A 118 -1.79 5.96 -2.06
C VAL A 118 -1.97 6.29 -0.58
N GLU A 119 -2.03 5.26 0.26
CA GLU A 119 -1.99 5.36 1.71
C GLU A 119 -0.78 4.54 2.18
N VAL A 120 0.32 5.24 2.46
CA VAL A 120 1.64 4.64 2.61
C VAL A 120 1.95 4.45 4.09
N PHE A 121 2.30 3.24 4.49
CA PHE A 121 2.84 2.92 5.81
C PHE A 121 4.33 3.26 5.88
N PHE A 122 4.78 3.64 7.07
CA PHE A 122 6.19 3.71 7.41
C PHE A 122 6.41 3.35 8.88
N ASP A 123 7.57 2.77 9.18
CA ASP A 123 7.93 2.24 10.48
C ASP A 123 8.97 3.13 11.19
N PRO A 124 8.57 4.18 11.92
CA PRO A 124 9.54 5.09 12.51
C PRO A 124 10.50 4.40 13.47
N GLN A 125 10.06 3.38 14.21
CA GLN A 125 10.88 2.67 15.19
C GLN A 125 12.04 1.90 14.53
N THR A 126 11.86 1.42 13.29
CA THR A 126 12.92 0.80 12.48
C THR A 126 14.09 1.76 12.25
N HIS A 127 13.82 3.06 12.15
CA HIS A 127 14.81 4.08 11.84
C HIS A 127 15.34 4.76 13.11
N THR A 128 14.47 5.16 14.03
CA THR A 128 14.86 5.88 15.26
C THR A 128 15.72 5.02 16.19
N ALA A 129 15.49 3.72 16.24
CA ALA A 129 16.35 2.76 16.98
C ALA A 129 17.79 2.76 16.48
N ARG A 130 18.04 3.17 15.21
CA ARG A 130 19.38 3.28 14.61
C ARG A 130 19.95 4.70 14.64
N GLY A 131 19.26 5.63 15.35
CA GLY A 131 19.68 7.02 15.47
C GLY A 131 19.33 7.91 14.28
N VAL A 132 18.44 7.49 13.36
CA VAL A 132 17.88 8.34 12.31
C VAL A 132 16.74 9.17 12.93
N PRO A 133 16.82 10.51 12.94
CA PRO A 133 15.79 11.34 13.53
C PRO A 133 14.44 11.18 12.79
N LEU A 134 13.34 11.23 13.55
CA LEU A 134 11.98 11.07 12.99
C LEU A 134 11.65 12.13 11.92
N GLU A 135 12.13 13.37 12.12
CA GLU A 135 11.95 14.45 11.14
C GLU A 135 12.62 14.16 9.79
N VAL A 136 13.73 13.44 9.79
CA VAL A 136 14.45 13.02 8.56
C VAL A 136 13.60 12.03 7.77
N VAL A 137 13.01 11.05 8.45
CA VAL A 137 12.14 10.04 7.85
C VAL A 137 10.89 10.68 7.25
N ILE A 138 10.14 11.40 8.10
CA ILE A 138 8.88 12.06 7.67
C ILE A 138 9.16 13.12 6.60
N GLY A 139 10.24 13.91 6.76
CA GLY A 139 10.61 14.96 5.82
C GLY A 139 10.84 14.44 4.42
N GLY A 140 11.62 13.36 4.28
CA GLY A 140 11.92 12.74 2.99
C GLY A 140 10.68 12.16 2.31
N ILE A 141 9.90 11.37 3.05
CA ILE A 141 8.67 10.75 2.54
C ILE A 141 7.65 11.83 2.14
N ARG A 142 7.33 12.77 3.04
CA ARG A 142 6.37 13.86 2.80
C ARG A 142 6.74 14.70 1.57
N ARG A 143 8.02 15.06 1.42
CA ARG A 143 8.48 15.85 0.28
C ARG A 143 8.26 15.10 -1.02
N ALA A 144 8.61 13.83 -1.11
CA ALA A 144 8.38 13.02 -2.29
C ALA A 144 6.88 12.83 -2.60
N LEU A 145 6.06 12.51 -1.58
CA LEU A 145 4.62 12.42 -1.72
C LEU A 145 4.01 13.73 -2.24
N THR A 146 4.51 14.88 -1.77
CA THR A 146 4.02 16.19 -2.22
C THR A 146 4.49 16.54 -3.62
N ASP A 147 5.78 16.43 -3.91
CA ASP A 147 6.37 16.92 -5.16
C ASP A 147 6.14 15.93 -6.31
N THR A 148 6.58 14.68 -6.13
CA THR A 148 6.42 13.63 -7.15
C THR A 148 4.97 13.21 -7.28
N GLY A 149 4.24 13.05 -6.17
CA GLY A 149 2.82 12.70 -6.19
C GLY A 149 1.99 13.74 -6.93
N ARG A 150 2.22 15.04 -6.67
CA ARG A 150 1.56 16.13 -7.40
C ARG A 150 1.90 16.11 -8.90
N ALA A 151 3.17 15.91 -9.26
CA ALA A 151 3.61 15.87 -10.65
C ALA A 151 2.97 14.70 -11.42
N LEU A 152 2.71 13.59 -10.77
CA LEU A 152 2.09 12.38 -11.33
C LEU A 152 0.55 12.36 -11.18
N GLY A 153 -0.04 13.32 -10.46
CA GLY A 153 -1.49 13.34 -10.21
C GLY A 153 -1.96 12.28 -9.21
N ILE A 154 -1.08 11.80 -8.33
CA ILE A 154 -1.39 10.83 -7.27
C ILE A 154 -1.63 11.60 -5.98
N SER A 155 -2.81 11.45 -5.38
CA SER A 155 -3.09 11.92 -4.02
C SER A 155 -2.59 10.91 -2.99
N HIS A 156 -2.35 11.38 -1.74
CA HIS A 156 -1.70 10.52 -0.76
C HIS A 156 -2.21 10.73 0.67
N ARG A 157 -1.95 9.73 1.52
CA ARG A 157 -1.97 9.79 2.98
C ARG A 157 -0.73 9.07 3.51
N LEU A 158 -0.21 9.54 4.64
CA LEU A 158 0.89 8.89 5.36
C LEU A 158 0.35 8.28 6.65
N ILE A 159 0.70 7.02 6.90
CA ILE A 159 0.27 6.24 8.05
C ILE A 159 1.51 5.81 8.83
N LEU A 160 1.58 6.20 10.10
CA LEU A 160 2.63 5.79 11.01
C LEU A 160 2.28 4.46 11.64
N CYS A 161 3.10 3.43 11.47
CA CYS A 161 2.89 2.13 12.08
C CYS A 161 3.71 1.93 13.36
N PHE A 162 3.12 1.19 14.31
CA PHE A 162 3.78 0.75 15.53
C PHE A 162 4.17 -0.71 15.38
N LEU A 163 5.45 -1.01 15.62
CA LEU A 163 5.98 -2.36 15.59
C LEU A 163 5.46 -3.17 16.78
N ARG A 164 4.53 -4.10 16.52
CA ARG A 164 3.77 -4.81 17.57
C ARG A 164 4.60 -5.78 18.42
N HIS A 165 5.77 -6.18 17.95
CA HIS A 165 6.71 -6.98 18.74
C HIS A 165 7.37 -6.16 19.87
N LEU A 166 7.40 -4.83 19.76
CA LEU A 166 7.85 -3.92 20.80
C LEU A 166 6.75 -3.68 21.86
N SER A 167 7.07 -2.97 22.94
CA SER A 167 6.12 -2.67 24.01
C SER A 167 5.11 -1.57 23.63
N ALA A 168 3.96 -1.56 24.32
CA ALA A 168 3.00 -0.46 24.18
C ALA A 168 3.58 0.88 24.65
N ASP A 169 4.52 0.87 25.62
CA ASP A 169 5.19 2.09 26.09
C ASP A 169 6.11 2.68 25.01
N GLU A 170 6.78 1.82 24.23
CA GLU A 170 7.59 2.29 23.08
C GLU A 170 6.70 2.84 21.97
N ALA A 171 5.56 2.21 21.69
CA ALA A 171 4.58 2.73 20.75
C ALA A 171 4.01 4.08 21.23
N MET A 172 3.71 4.24 22.52
CA MET A 172 3.25 5.51 23.10
C MET A 172 4.30 6.62 22.95
N LYS A 173 5.56 6.33 23.24
CA LYS A 173 6.67 7.29 23.02
C LYS A 173 6.79 7.68 21.56
N THR A 174 6.64 6.73 20.65
CA THR A 174 6.67 6.98 19.20
C THR A 174 5.51 7.89 18.79
N LEU A 175 4.31 7.65 19.31
CA LEU A 175 3.15 8.52 19.09
C LEU A 175 3.42 9.94 19.58
N GLU A 176 3.91 10.09 20.81
CA GLU A 176 4.23 11.42 21.40
C GLU A 176 5.28 12.17 20.56
N GLN A 177 6.31 11.48 20.07
CA GLN A 177 7.32 12.06 19.18
C GLN A 177 6.75 12.46 17.81
N ALA A 178 5.67 11.81 17.35
CA ALA A 178 5.03 12.08 16.07
C ALA A 178 4.03 13.25 16.12
N LEU A 179 3.51 13.62 17.31
CA LEU A 179 2.51 14.70 17.45
C LEU A 179 2.92 16.03 16.79
N PRO A 180 4.19 16.48 16.86
CA PRO A 180 4.62 17.68 16.14
C PRO A 180 4.46 17.63 14.62
N TYR A 181 4.28 16.42 14.05
CA TYR A 181 4.15 16.16 12.62
C TYR A 181 2.73 15.70 12.24
N ALA A 182 1.74 15.91 13.11
CA ALA A 182 0.37 15.46 12.90
C ALA A 182 -0.27 16.04 11.61
N ASP A 183 0.22 17.16 11.10
CA ASP A 183 -0.21 17.73 9.82
C ASP A 183 0.24 16.88 8.60
N ALA A 184 1.28 16.07 8.76
CA ALA A 184 1.80 15.17 7.73
C ALA A 184 1.24 13.74 7.83
N ILE A 185 0.83 13.31 9.03
CA ILE A 185 0.39 11.94 9.34
C ILE A 185 -1.13 11.92 9.45
N SER A 186 -1.78 11.10 8.63
CA SER A 186 -3.25 11.01 8.59
C SER A 186 -3.81 9.91 9.48
N ALA A 187 -3.02 8.88 9.73
CA ALA A 187 -3.46 7.69 10.47
C ALA A 187 -2.29 7.06 11.23
N VAL A 188 -2.64 6.20 12.18
CA VAL A 188 -1.70 5.28 12.82
C VAL A 188 -2.10 3.83 12.53
N GLY A 189 -1.10 2.96 12.42
CA GLY A 189 -1.23 1.54 12.14
C GLY A 189 -0.54 0.66 13.18
N LEU A 190 -0.78 -0.63 13.09
CA LEU A 190 -0.12 -1.68 13.89
C LEU A 190 0.35 -2.76 12.92
N ASP A 191 1.65 -3.07 12.93
CA ASP A 191 2.26 -4.02 12.00
C ASP A 191 3.36 -4.88 12.63
N SER A 192 4.20 -5.52 11.79
CA SER A 192 5.27 -6.43 12.19
C SER A 192 4.76 -7.79 12.67
N SER A 193 5.58 -8.57 13.38
CA SER A 193 5.32 -9.96 13.80
C SER A 193 3.99 -10.10 14.54
N GLU A 194 3.00 -10.74 13.91
CA GLU A 194 1.65 -10.84 14.46
C GLU A 194 1.52 -11.92 15.53
N ALA A 195 2.16 -13.07 15.31
CA ALA A 195 2.06 -14.22 16.21
C ALA A 195 2.53 -13.90 17.63
N GLY A 196 1.66 -14.06 18.62
CA GLY A 196 1.96 -13.76 20.02
C GLY A 196 1.88 -12.29 20.43
N HIS A 197 1.54 -11.37 19.50
CA HIS A 197 1.45 -9.93 19.76
C HIS A 197 0.04 -9.39 19.46
N PRO A 198 -0.97 -9.70 20.31
CA PRO A 198 -2.36 -9.36 20.06
C PRO A 198 -2.62 -7.85 20.07
N PRO A 199 -3.60 -7.35 19.28
CA PRO A 199 -3.99 -5.95 19.23
C PRO A 199 -4.31 -5.33 20.58
N LYS A 200 -4.96 -6.06 21.49
CA LYS A 200 -5.31 -5.57 22.84
C LYS A 200 -4.14 -4.96 23.61
N LYS A 201 -2.91 -5.39 23.35
CA LYS A 201 -1.69 -4.84 23.95
C LYS A 201 -1.55 -3.33 23.70
N PHE A 202 -2.09 -2.82 22.59
CA PHE A 202 -1.95 -1.44 22.14
C PHE A 202 -3.22 -0.59 22.34
N ALA A 203 -4.23 -1.08 23.08
CA ALA A 203 -5.51 -0.39 23.26
C ALA A 203 -5.36 1.06 23.74
N SER A 204 -4.49 1.33 24.72
CA SER A 204 -4.24 2.67 25.24
C SER A 204 -3.54 3.60 24.23
N VAL A 205 -2.63 3.07 23.43
CA VAL A 205 -1.93 3.83 22.38
C VAL A 205 -2.92 4.28 21.30
N PHE A 206 -3.78 3.36 20.86
CA PHE A 206 -4.79 3.65 19.84
C PHE A 206 -5.91 4.56 20.37
N GLU A 207 -6.29 4.44 21.64
CA GLU A 207 -7.19 5.39 22.28
C GLU A 207 -6.60 6.80 22.27
N ARG A 208 -5.34 6.96 22.69
CA ARG A 208 -4.64 8.25 22.63
C ARG A 208 -4.54 8.78 21.21
N ALA A 209 -4.21 7.95 20.23
CA ALA A 209 -4.12 8.37 18.83
C ALA A 209 -5.46 8.91 18.31
N ARG A 210 -6.59 8.26 18.65
CA ARG A 210 -7.93 8.76 18.28
C ARG A 210 -8.27 10.10 18.96
N ILE A 211 -7.86 10.30 20.23
CA ILE A 211 -8.02 11.58 20.94
C ILE A 211 -7.26 12.70 20.23
N GLU A 212 -6.08 12.38 19.69
CA GLU A 212 -5.26 13.34 18.91
C GLU A 212 -5.78 13.53 17.47
N GLY A 213 -6.85 12.82 17.07
CA GLY A 213 -7.52 12.98 15.78
C GLY A 213 -7.02 12.07 14.66
N PHE A 214 -6.12 11.13 14.94
CA PHE A 214 -5.67 10.17 13.93
C PHE A 214 -6.73 9.12 13.61
N VAL A 215 -6.83 8.75 12.35
CA VAL A 215 -7.52 7.54 11.92
C VAL A 215 -6.69 6.32 12.35
N THR A 216 -7.34 5.18 12.60
CA THR A 216 -6.66 3.96 13.04
C THR A 216 -6.87 2.81 12.06
N VAL A 217 -5.81 2.07 11.77
CA VAL A 217 -5.79 0.83 10.97
C VAL A 217 -4.93 -0.21 11.68
N ALA A 218 -5.03 -1.49 11.34
CA ALA A 218 -4.16 -2.50 11.94
C ALA A 218 -4.08 -3.76 11.07
N HIS A 219 -2.88 -4.33 10.99
CA HIS A 219 -2.68 -5.71 10.55
C HIS A 219 -3.33 -6.65 11.56
N ALA A 220 -4.24 -7.48 11.10
CA ALA A 220 -4.86 -8.50 11.91
C ALA A 220 -5.40 -9.64 11.05
N GLY A 221 -5.17 -10.88 11.46
CA GLY A 221 -5.62 -12.05 10.73
C GLY A 221 -4.85 -12.30 9.43
N GLU A 222 -3.56 -11.99 9.41
CA GLU A 222 -2.59 -12.49 8.44
C GLU A 222 -2.09 -13.87 8.91
N GLU A 223 -1.31 -13.90 9.99
CA GLU A 223 -0.88 -15.12 10.71
C GLU A 223 -1.68 -15.34 11.99
N GLY A 224 -2.14 -14.28 12.64
CA GLY A 224 -2.91 -14.30 13.87
C GLY A 224 -4.32 -14.83 13.68
N PRO A 225 -4.95 -15.33 14.76
CA PRO A 225 -6.30 -15.90 14.71
C PRO A 225 -7.38 -14.83 14.44
N PRO A 226 -8.61 -15.23 14.04
CA PRO A 226 -9.75 -14.32 13.85
C PRO A 226 -10.02 -13.39 15.04
N ASP A 227 -9.71 -13.83 16.27
CA ASP A 227 -9.85 -13.01 17.48
C ASP A 227 -9.04 -11.71 17.41
N TYR A 228 -7.89 -11.71 16.71
CA TYR A 228 -7.08 -10.48 16.53
C TYR A 228 -7.81 -9.46 15.65
N ILE A 229 -8.58 -9.91 14.66
CA ILE A 229 -9.42 -9.02 13.85
C ILE A 229 -10.51 -8.40 14.74
N SER A 230 -11.18 -9.22 15.56
CA SER A 230 -12.19 -8.76 16.51
C SER A 230 -11.61 -7.79 17.53
N GLU A 231 -10.42 -8.07 18.12
CA GLU A 231 -9.72 -7.17 19.03
C GLU A 231 -9.35 -5.83 18.36
N ALA A 232 -8.88 -5.86 17.09
CA ALA A 232 -8.56 -4.64 16.36
C ALA A 232 -9.82 -3.77 16.13
N LEU A 233 -10.95 -4.38 15.79
CA LEU A 233 -12.22 -3.68 15.60
C LEU A 233 -12.78 -3.11 16.92
N ASP A 234 -12.79 -3.92 17.96
CA ASP A 234 -13.52 -3.61 19.21
C ASP A 234 -12.67 -2.74 20.16
N LEU A 235 -11.38 -3.00 20.27
CA LEU A 235 -10.49 -2.34 21.22
C LEU A 235 -9.70 -1.20 20.57
N LEU A 236 -9.13 -1.43 19.37
CA LEU A 236 -8.39 -0.39 18.66
C LEU A 236 -9.32 0.53 17.85
N GLN A 237 -10.56 0.09 17.58
CA GLN A 237 -11.59 0.81 16.80
C GLN A 237 -11.08 1.22 15.42
N VAL A 238 -10.39 0.30 14.77
CA VAL A 238 -9.81 0.55 13.44
C VAL A 238 -10.89 0.73 12.38
N LYS A 239 -10.58 1.54 11.37
CA LYS A 239 -11.46 1.79 10.23
C LYS A 239 -11.27 0.78 9.11
N ARG A 240 -10.17 0.03 9.14
CA ARG A 240 -9.75 -0.93 8.14
C ARG A 240 -8.88 -1.99 8.81
N ILE A 241 -9.02 -3.22 8.35
CA ILE A 241 -8.15 -4.34 8.72
C ILE A 241 -7.16 -4.56 7.58
N ASP A 242 -5.88 -4.54 7.90
CA ASP A 242 -4.85 -4.85 6.94
C ASP A 242 -4.63 -6.37 6.92
N HIS A 243 -4.61 -6.98 5.73
CA HIS A 243 -4.81 -8.40 5.39
C HIS A 243 -6.21 -8.92 5.72
N GLY A 244 -6.45 -9.44 6.92
CA GLY A 244 -7.73 -9.95 7.38
C GLY A 244 -8.14 -11.30 6.77
N VAL A 245 -7.24 -11.99 6.07
CA VAL A 245 -7.56 -13.19 5.29
C VAL A 245 -8.02 -14.37 6.14
N ARG A 246 -7.57 -14.47 7.40
CA ARG A 246 -7.99 -15.52 8.32
C ARG A 246 -9.38 -15.30 8.94
N CYS A 247 -10.08 -14.19 8.60
CA CYS A 247 -11.48 -14.03 9.00
C CYS A 247 -12.38 -15.18 8.52
N GLU A 248 -11.99 -15.87 7.43
CA GLU A 248 -12.75 -17.00 6.87
C GLU A 248 -12.88 -18.19 7.83
N GLU A 249 -12.01 -18.29 8.84
CA GLU A 249 -12.06 -19.33 9.88
C GLU A 249 -13.20 -19.11 10.88
N ASP A 250 -13.80 -17.91 10.92
CA ASP A 250 -14.94 -17.56 11.77
C ASP A 250 -16.11 -17.02 10.92
N PRO A 251 -17.17 -17.83 10.69
CA PRO A 251 -18.33 -17.41 9.90
C PRO A 251 -19.09 -16.19 10.46
N ASP A 252 -19.13 -16.04 11.77
CA ASP A 252 -19.82 -14.92 12.42
C ASP A 252 -19.04 -13.61 12.22
N LEU A 253 -17.71 -13.69 12.29
CA LEU A 253 -16.83 -12.57 11.95
C LEU A 253 -16.97 -12.19 10.47
N VAL A 254 -17.01 -13.15 9.55
CA VAL A 254 -17.26 -12.87 8.12
C VAL A 254 -18.59 -12.16 7.92
N ALA A 255 -19.67 -12.62 8.59
CA ALA A 255 -20.98 -11.99 8.52
C ALA A 255 -20.95 -10.56 9.09
N ARG A 256 -20.20 -10.32 10.16
CA ARG A 256 -19.97 -8.99 10.75
C ARG A 256 -19.25 -8.07 9.76
N LEU A 257 -18.11 -8.48 9.21
CA LEU A 257 -17.29 -7.71 8.28
C LEU A 257 -18.08 -7.31 7.03
N ALA A 258 -18.88 -8.24 6.47
CA ALA A 258 -19.73 -7.97 5.33
C ALA A 258 -20.85 -6.96 5.67
N ARG A 259 -21.55 -7.14 6.79
CA ARG A 259 -22.63 -6.25 7.24
C ARG A 259 -22.15 -4.83 7.53
N GLU A 260 -20.99 -4.70 8.20
CA GLU A 260 -20.39 -3.43 8.59
C GLU A 260 -19.55 -2.81 7.47
N ARG A 261 -19.37 -3.55 6.35
CA ARG A 261 -18.52 -3.19 5.21
C ARG A 261 -17.12 -2.77 5.64
N VAL A 262 -16.55 -3.48 6.61
CA VAL A 262 -15.18 -3.25 7.07
C VAL A 262 -14.22 -3.60 5.92
N PRO A 263 -13.36 -2.66 5.46
CA PRO A 263 -12.41 -2.97 4.39
C PRO A 263 -11.31 -3.91 4.86
N LEU A 264 -10.94 -4.85 3.99
CA LEU A 264 -9.78 -5.73 4.13
C LEU A 264 -8.76 -5.38 3.04
N THR A 265 -7.55 -4.97 3.41
CA THR A 265 -6.48 -4.67 2.44
C THR A 265 -5.62 -5.89 2.19
N VAL A 266 -6.10 -6.75 1.31
CA VAL A 266 -5.48 -8.05 1.03
C VAL A 266 -4.25 -7.87 0.14
N CYS A 267 -3.17 -8.62 0.45
CA CYS A 267 -1.89 -8.59 -0.24
C CYS A 267 -1.54 -9.99 -0.79
N PRO A 268 -2.07 -10.36 -1.97
CA PRO A 268 -2.05 -11.76 -2.40
C PRO A 268 -0.66 -12.36 -2.61
N LEU A 269 0.27 -11.62 -3.23
CA LEU A 269 1.63 -12.12 -3.44
C LEU A 269 2.38 -12.28 -2.12
N SER A 270 2.21 -11.33 -1.18
CA SER A 270 2.72 -11.41 0.19
C SER A 270 2.21 -12.68 0.88
N ASN A 271 0.88 -12.87 0.91
CA ASN A 271 0.27 -13.98 1.61
C ASN A 271 0.75 -15.36 1.08
N VAL A 272 1.04 -15.47 -0.22
CA VAL A 272 1.64 -16.69 -0.78
C VAL A 272 3.13 -16.79 -0.44
N LYS A 273 3.86 -15.69 -0.52
CA LYS A 273 5.29 -15.64 -0.27
C LYS A 273 5.64 -15.98 1.18
N LEU A 274 4.78 -15.54 2.11
CA LEU A 274 4.90 -15.77 3.56
C LEU A 274 4.22 -17.07 4.03
N ARG A 275 3.70 -17.89 3.11
CA ARG A 275 3.10 -19.18 3.39
C ARG A 275 1.78 -19.13 4.19
N VAL A 276 1.09 -18.00 4.18
CA VAL A 276 -0.31 -17.93 4.64
C VAL A 276 -1.20 -18.79 3.74
N PHE A 277 -0.90 -18.82 2.45
CA PHE A 277 -1.43 -19.76 1.47
C PHE A 277 -0.27 -20.46 0.74
N ASP A 278 -0.39 -21.76 0.49
CA ASP A 278 0.64 -22.52 -0.22
C ASP A 278 0.80 -22.05 -1.67
N ARG A 279 -0.32 -21.71 -2.32
CA ARG A 279 -0.36 -21.30 -3.73
C ARG A 279 -1.44 -20.25 -3.94
N MET A 280 -1.29 -19.42 -4.97
CA MET A 280 -2.27 -18.40 -5.34
C MET A 280 -3.67 -18.98 -5.63
N GLN A 281 -3.75 -20.19 -6.17
CA GLN A 281 -5.02 -20.87 -6.44
C GLN A 281 -5.82 -21.21 -5.18
N ASP A 282 -5.16 -21.33 -4.04
CA ASP A 282 -5.76 -21.65 -2.74
C ASP A 282 -6.21 -20.38 -1.99
N HIS A 283 -5.80 -19.20 -2.46
CA HIS A 283 -6.09 -17.91 -1.85
C HIS A 283 -7.60 -17.63 -1.79
N ASN A 284 -8.07 -17.13 -0.66
CA ASN A 284 -9.51 -16.96 -0.39
C ASN A 284 -10.13 -15.65 -0.91
N LEU A 285 -9.36 -14.76 -1.52
CA LEU A 285 -9.81 -13.41 -1.95
C LEU A 285 -11.14 -13.46 -2.72
N LYS A 286 -11.28 -14.38 -3.70
CA LYS A 286 -12.51 -14.52 -4.47
C LYS A 286 -13.71 -14.91 -3.60
N ARG A 287 -13.52 -15.87 -2.68
CA ARG A 287 -14.58 -16.31 -1.76
C ARG A 287 -15.03 -15.19 -0.83
N LEU A 288 -14.09 -14.38 -0.34
CA LEU A 288 -14.41 -13.20 0.49
C LEU A 288 -15.20 -12.16 -0.32
N LEU A 289 -14.78 -11.89 -1.57
CA LEU A 289 -15.48 -10.98 -2.47
C LEU A 289 -16.92 -11.47 -2.77
N GLU A 290 -17.09 -12.77 -3.08
CA GLU A 290 -18.39 -13.40 -3.34
C GLU A 290 -19.31 -13.39 -2.10
N ARG A 291 -18.77 -13.37 -0.89
CA ARG A 291 -19.51 -13.20 0.37
C ARG A 291 -19.84 -11.74 0.68
N GLY A 292 -19.52 -10.79 -0.21
CA GLY A 292 -19.85 -9.38 -0.09
C GLY A 292 -18.92 -8.57 0.80
N LEU A 293 -17.74 -9.09 1.17
CA LEU A 293 -16.76 -8.33 1.92
C LEU A 293 -16.14 -7.24 1.04
N CYS A 294 -15.78 -6.12 1.66
CA CYS A 294 -15.05 -5.04 1.01
C CYS A 294 -13.56 -5.37 0.97
N VAL A 295 -13.17 -6.29 0.05
CA VAL A 295 -11.75 -6.63 -0.14
C VAL A 295 -11.11 -5.75 -1.19
N THR A 296 -9.85 -5.38 -0.97
CA THR A 296 -9.00 -4.64 -1.91
C THR A 296 -7.75 -5.45 -2.21
N VAL A 297 -7.01 -5.10 -3.27
CA VAL A 297 -5.74 -5.74 -3.64
C VAL A 297 -4.63 -4.71 -3.50
N ASN A 298 -3.55 -5.10 -2.83
CA ASN A 298 -2.40 -4.24 -2.53
C ASN A 298 -1.10 -5.02 -2.70
N SER A 299 0.04 -4.36 -2.61
CA SER A 299 1.34 -4.98 -2.85
C SER A 299 2.16 -5.28 -1.59
N ASP A 300 1.87 -4.62 -0.45
CA ASP A 300 2.58 -4.82 0.82
C ASP A 300 4.04 -4.35 0.73
N ASP A 301 4.97 -5.28 0.53
CA ASP A 301 6.41 -5.05 0.35
C ASP A 301 6.85 -5.54 -1.05
N PRO A 302 6.52 -4.80 -2.13
CA PRO A 302 6.59 -5.29 -3.51
C PRO A 302 7.99 -5.70 -3.95
N ALA A 303 9.05 -5.05 -3.45
CA ALA A 303 10.43 -5.40 -3.78
C ALA A 303 10.84 -6.78 -3.24
N TYR A 304 10.20 -7.23 -2.14
CA TYR A 304 10.48 -8.50 -1.47
C TYR A 304 9.54 -9.61 -1.95
N PHE A 305 8.28 -9.30 -2.24
CA PHE A 305 7.27 -10.31 -2.58
C PHE A 305 7.07 -10.52 -4.08
N GLY A 306 7.79 -9.75 -4.90
CA GLY A 306 7.96 -10.03 -6.33
C GLY A 306 6.90 -9.41 -7.23
N GLY A 307 6.23 -8.34 -6.79
CA GLY A 307 5.33 -7.59 -7.66
C GLY A 307 4.61 -6.44 -7.00
N TYR A 308 4.44 -5.36 -7.75
CA TYR A 308 3.66 -4.20 -7.36
C TYR A 308 2.16 -4.46 -7.53
N ILE A 309 1.33 -3.44 -7.43
CA ILE A 309 -0.12 -3.60 -7.39
C ILE A 309 -0.68 -4.25 -8.67
N ALA A 310 -0.18 -3.90 -9.85
CA ALA A 310 -0.65 -4.51 -11.11
C ALA A 310 -0.34 -6.01 -11.17
N GLU A 311 0.85 -6.42 -10.74
CA GLU A 311 1.23 -7.83 -10.67
C GLU A 311 0.34 -8.61 -9.68
N ASN A 312 -0.04 -8.01 -8.54
CA ASN A 312 -0.99 -8.60 -7.60
C ASN A 312 -2.38 -8.80 -8.23
N TYR A 313 -2.93 -7.78 -8.90
CA TYR A 313 -4.20 -7.91 -9.64
C TYR A 313 -4.15 -9.01 -10.71
N LEU A 314 -3.06 -9.07 -11.48
CA LEU A 314 -2.89 -10.08 -12.53
C LEU A 314 -2.72 -11.49 -11.96
N ALA A 315 -2.03 -11.63 -10.83
CA ALA A 315 -1.85 -12.91 -10.17
C ALA A 315 -3.19 -13.50 -9.71
N VAL A 316 -4.03 -12.71 -9.02
CA VAL A 316 -5.36 -13.17 -8.58
C VAL A 316 -6.32 -13.39 -9.76
N TYR A 317 -6.27 -12.54 -10.78
CA TYR A 317 -7.08 -12.73 -11.98
C TYR A 317 -6.82 -14.09 -12.62
N ARG A 318 -5.55 -14.42 -12.84
CA ARG A 318 -5.14 -15.66 -13.52
C ARG A 318 -5.41 -16.91 -12.66
N ALA A 319 -5.12 -16.82 -11.37
CA ALA A 319 -5.15 -17.98 -10.50
C ALA A 319 -6.55 -18.31 -9.95
N LEU A 320 -7.38 -17.30 -9.70
CA LEU A 320 -8.70 -17.47 -9.08
C LEU A 320 -9.85 -17.46 -10.08
N GLY A 321 -9.55 -17.32 -11.38
CA GLY A 321 -10.57 -17.27 -12.44
C GLY A 321 -11.50 -16.06 -12.30
N LEU A 322 -10.95 -14.92 -11.86
CA LEU A 322 -11.70 -13.67 -11.80
C LEU A 322 -12.07 -13.18 -13.18
N GLN A 323 -13.14 -12.42 -13.26
CA GLN A 323 -13.57 -11.76 -14.48
C GLN A 323 -13.20 -10.27 -14.46
N ARG A 324 -13.31 -9.61 -15.60
CA ARG A 324 -13.06 -8.16 -15.70
C ARG A 324 -13.94 -7.34 -14.75
N GLY A 325 -15.19 -7.79 -14.52
CA GLY A 325 -16.09 -7.18 -13.54
C GLY A 325 -15.58 -7.28 -12.10
N ASP A 326 -14.97 -8.41 -11.73
CA ASP A 326 -14.38 -8.59 -10.39
C ASP A 326 -13.19 -7.65 -10.18
N ILE A 327 -12.34 -7.47 -11.21
CA ILE A 327 -11.23 -6.50 -11.19
C ILE A 327 -11.77 -5.06 -11.00
N ALA A 328 -12.84 -4.71 -11.70
CA ALA A 328 -13.49 -3.40 -11.53
C ALA A 328 -14.10 -3.24 -10.13
N GLN A 329 -14.66 -4.30 -9.55
CA GLN A 329 -15.17 -4.28 -8.19
C GLN A 329 -14.04 -4.11 -7.16
N LEU A 330 -12.94 -4.84 -7.30
CA LEU A 330 -11.76 -4.70 -6.43
C LEU A 330 -11.18 -3.28 -6.50
N ALA A 331 -11.08 -2.70 -7.70
CA ALA A 331 -10.66 -1.31 -7.89
C ALA A 331 -11.64 -0.33 -7.25
N SER A 332 -12.96 -0.55 -7.39
CA SER A 332 -13.99 0.27 -6.73
C SER A 332 -13.88 0.18 -5.21
N ASN A 333 -13.71 -1.03 -4.66
CA ASN A 333 -13.51 -1.24 -3.24
C ASN A 333 -12.29 -0.46 -2.72
N SER A 334 -11.18 -0.40 -3.48
CA SER A 334 -9.99 0.35 -3.06
C SER A 334 -10.27 1.85 -2.93
N ILE A 335 -11.06 2.43 -3.83
CA ILE A 335 -11.49 3.82 -3.73
C ILE A 335 -12.46 4.03 -2.56
N GLU A 336 -13.44 3.13 -2.38
CA GLU A 336 -14.40 3.21 -1.27
C GLU A 336 -13.71 3.10 0.10
N ALA A 337 -12.74 2.19 0.23
CA ALA A 337 -11.98 1.94 1.45
C ALA A 337 -10.96 3.03 1.81
N SER A 338 -10.57 3.87 0.85
CA SER A 338 -9.58 4.94 1.03
C SER A 338 -10.05 6.04 1.97
N PHE A 339 -9.11 6.84 2.47
CA PHE A 339 -9.40 8.06 3.24
C PHE A 339 -9.57 9.32 2.35
N LEU A 340 -9.89 9.11 1.08
CA LEU A 340 -10.27 10.20 0.17
C LEU A 340 -11.57 10.89 0.60
N PRO A 341 -11.72 12.19 0.34
CA PRO A 341 -12.99 12.89 0.50
C PRO A 341 -14.10 12.27 -0.36
N PRO A 342 -15.38 12.29 0.09
CA PRO A 342 -16.48 11.64 -0.62
C PRO A 342 -16.64 12.09 -2.09
N ALA A 343 -16.45 13.38 -2.39
CA ALA A 343 -16.54 13.90 -3.75
C ALA A 343 -15.46 13.36 -4.69
N GLU A 344 -14.24 13.15 -4.18
CA GLU A 344 -13.15 12.55 -4.94
C GLU A 344 -13.40 11.05 -5.19
N LYS A 345 -13.91 10.33 -4.17
CA LYS A 345 -14.31 8.93 -4.32
C LYS A 345 -15.34 8.78 -5.46
N GLU A 346 -16.41 9.57 -5.43
CA GLU A 346 -17.46 9.49 -6.45
C GLU A 346 -16.90 9.76 -7.85
N SER A 347 -16.00 10.73 -8.00
CA SER A 347 -15.34 11.02 -9.28
C SER A 347 -14.57 9.82 -9.82
N TRP A 348 -13.78 9.15 -8.96
CA TRP A 348 -13.02 7.97 -9.37
C TRP A 348 -13.90 6.75 -9.63
N LEU A 349 -14.93 6.52 -8.82
CA LEU A 349 -15.92 5.45 -9.03
C LEU A 349 -16.65 5.61 -10.35
N ALA A 350 -17.00 6.85 -10.74
CA ALA A 350 -17.60 7.11 -12.05
C ALA A 350 -16.66 6.72 -13.21
N LYS A 351 -15.36 7.02 -13.10
CA LYS A 351 -14.36 6.64 -14.11
C LYS A 351 -14.19 5.12 -14.19
N ILE A 352 -14.15 4.42 -13.04
CA ILE A 352 -14.07 2.95 -13.00
C ILE A 352 -15.29 2.35 -13.70
N ARG A 353 -16.52 2.82 -13.39
CA ARG A 353 -17.75 2.35 -14.04
C ARG A 353 -17.72 2.55 -15.55
N ALA A 354 -17.26 3.70 -16.03
CA ALA A 354 -17.14 3.98 -17.46
C ALA A 354 -16.18 2.99 -18.15
N LEU A 355 -14.98 2.78 -17.60
CA LEU A 355 -14.00 1.85 -18.14
C LEU A 355 -14.47 0.38 -18.09
N ALA A 356 -15.19 -0.02 -17.05
CA ALA A 356 -15.72 -1.37 -16.91
C ALA A 356 -16.80 -1.66 -17.98
N ASN A 357 -17.59 -0.66 -18.35
CA ASN A 357 -18.64 -0.74 -19.36
C ASN A 357 -18.13 -0.53 -20.80
N GLY A 358 -16.84 -0.29 -20.99
CA GLY A 358 -16.25 -0.10 -22.32
C GLY A 358 -16.55 1.26 -22.96
N VAL A 359 -16.86 2.27 -22.14
CA VAL A 359 -17.16 3.66 -22.56
C VAL A 359 -15.95 4.56 -22.36
#